data_c826ce701206566700f3af32dc54e4b5
#
_entry.id   c826ce701206566700f3af32dc54e4b5
#
_cell.length_a   1.000
_cell.length_b   1.000
_cell.length_c   1.000
_cell.angle_alpha   90.00
_cell.angle_beta   90.00
_cell.angle_gamma   90.00
#
_symmetry.space_group_name_H-M   'P 1'
#
loop_
_entity.id
_entity.type
_entity.pdbx_description
1 polymer ?
#
loop_
_entity_poly.entity_id
_entity_poly.type
_entity_poly.pdbx_seq_one_letter_code
_entity_poly.pdbx_strand_id
1 'polypeptide(L)'
;ETATNPDAWKLAGDIQKAIYDAENEKMYLSAIDPTKVADTAKLYSSLVKLYEYYLKCDELEQAKVASGELKKAKLRKKDAETLKKLRQNLLSGGGDAYNAGNYASAVKFFGLYADVVNEPIFADDAELKNDSLISYYASYAALAANTINDKESVIKYGTIGKENAEVGFNALNCLALVYAESDSVKWLETIKEGTQKFPEREWFVGQLIDHYQKKGMIDEAVIEINRMLAASERPYYYYVKAVLLSEQNKNDEV
;
A
#
# COMPACT_ATOMS: atom_id res chain seq x y z
N GLU A 1 32.46 -13.24 -8.43
CA GLU A 1 32.75 -12.17 -9.43
C GLU A 1 31.46 -11.64 -10.10
N THR A 2 30.50 -12.51 -10.50
CA THR A 2 29.26 -12.07 -11.15
C THR A 2 28.32 -11.29 -10.21
N ALA A 3 28.24 -11.65 -8.93
CA ALA A 3 27.34 -11.03 -7.96
C ALA A 3 27.63 -9.54 -7.68
N THR A 4 28.87 -9.09 -7.89
CA THR A 4 29.31 -7.69 -7.66
C THR A 4 29.50 -6.91 -8.97
N ASN A 5 29.18 -7.52 -10.12
CA ASN A 5 29.33 -6.89 -11.41
C ASN A 5 28.01 -6.27 -11.88
N PRO A 6 27.87 -4.93 -11.99
CA PRO A 6 26.64 -4.28 -12.46
C PRO A 6 26.23 -4.73 -13.87
N ASP A 7 27.19 -4.98 -14.79
CA ASP A 7 26.87 -5.42 -16.15
C ASP A 7 26.20 -6.81 -16.17
N ALA A 8 26.54 -7.69 -15.23
CA ALA A 8 25.89 -9.00 -15.11
C ALA A 8 24.42 -8.85 -14.66
N TRP A 9 24.15 -7.96 -13.72
CA TRP A 9 22.79 -7.65 -13.29
C TRP A 9 21.98 -6.93 -14.37
N LYS A 10 22.65 -6.03 -15.12
CA LYS A 10 22.03 -5.40 -16.28
C LYS A 10 21.60 -6.42 -17.32
N LEU A 11 22.50 -7.35 -17.68
CA LEU A 11 22.18 -8.42 -18.64
C LEU A 11 21.03 -9.30 -18.14
N ALA A 12 21.04 -9.67 -16.86
CA ALA A 12 19.97 -10.44 -16.24
C ALA A 12 18.62 -9.70 -16.32
N GLY A 13 18.63 -8.39 -16.07
CA GLY A 13 17.45 -7.54 -16.21
C GLY A 13 16.98 -7.44 -17.67
N ASP A 14 17.88 -7.28 -18.62
CA ASP A 14 17.55 -7.23 -20.05
C ASP A 14 16.92 -8.55 -20.54
N ILE A 15 17.37 -9.70 -20.02
CA ILE A 15 16.73 -11.01 -20.28
C ILE A 15 15.30 -11.03 -19.73
N GLN A 16 15.09 -10.56 -18.49
CA GLN A 16 13.73 -10.52 -17.92
C GLN A 16 12.82 -9.57 -18.70
N LYS A 17 13.37 -8.43 -19.16
CA LYS A 17 12.66 -7.51 -20.03
C LYS A 17 12.22 -8.17 -21.33
N ALA A 18 13.11 -8.90 -21.99
CA ALA A 18 12.78 -9.60 -23.24
C ALA A 18 11.69 -10.67 -23.03
N ILE A 19 11.74 -11.38 -21.89
CA ILE A 19 10.72 -12.36 -21.52
C ILE A 19 9.37 -11.65 -21.28
N TYR A 20 9.39 -10.56 -20.52
CA TYR A 20 8.19 -9.75 -20.26
C TYR A 20 7.58 -9.23 -21.55
N ASP A 21 8.39 -8.62 -22.44
CA ASP A 21 7.93 -8.05 -23.70
C ASP A 21 7.27 -9.12 -24.59
N ALA A 22 7.87 -10.33 -24.67
CA ALA A 22 7.33 -11.43 -25.46
C ALA A 22 5.98 -11.96 -24.95
N GLU A 23 5.81 -12.10 -23.63
CA GLU A 23 4.53 -12.53 -23.05
C GLU A 23 3.48 -11.41 -23.11
N ASN A 24 3.89 -10.15 -22.93
CA ASN A 24 3.02 -8.99 -23.03
C ASN A 24 2.48 -8.81 -24.47
N GLU A 25 3.31 -9.03 -25.48
CA GLU A 25 2.89 -9.05 -26.89
C GLU A 25 1.82 -10.11 -27.15
N LYS A 26 2.01 -11.34 -26.64
CA LYS A 26 0.98 -12.40 -26.76
C LYS A 26 -0.33 -11.99 -26.09
N MET A 27 -0.26 -11.34 -24.92
CA MET A 27 -1.46 -10.86 -24.21
C MET A 27 -2.24 -9.86 -25.05
N TYR A 28 -1.58 -8.91 -25.71
CA TYR A 28 -2.25 -7.97 -26.63
C TYR A 28 -2.79 -8.66 -27.88
N LEU A 29 -2.03 -9.58 -28.45
CA LEU A 29 -2.45 -10.30 -29.65
C LEU A 29 -3.60 -11.27 -29.39
N SER A 30 -3.78 -11.77 -28.19
CA SER A 30 -4.88 -12.68 -27.82
C SER A 30 -6.27 -12.10 -28.08
N ALA A 31 -6.38 -10.77 -28.08
CA ALA A 31 -7.65 -10.08 -28.40
C ALA A 31 -8.08 -10.25 -29.88
N ILE A 32 -7.14 -10.52 -30.77
CA ILE A 32 -7.39 -10.68 -32.24
C ILE A 32 -7.05 -12.08 -32.73
N ASP A 33 -6.20 -12.81 -32.02
CA ASP A 33 -5.80 -14.18 -32.34
C ASP A 33 -5.81 -15.04 -31.04
N PRO A 34 -6.89 -15.81 -30.81
CA PRO A 34 -7.05 -16.66 -29.63
C PRO A 34 -5.97 -17.76 -29.46
N THR A 35 -5.17 -18.02 -30.51
CA THR A 35 -4.05 -18.97 -30.42
C THR A 35 -2.84 -18.38 -29.72
N LYS A 36 -2.78 -17.05 -29.54
CA LYS A 36 -1.75 -16.34 -28.82
C LYS A 36 -2.09 -16.29 -27.34
N VAL A 37 -1.70 -17.33 -26.61
CA VAL A 37 -1.91 -17.41 -25.17
C VAL A 37 -0.66 -16.94 -24.44
N ALA A 38 -0.80 -15.89 -23.63
CA ALA A 38 0.27 -15.42 -22.77
C ALA A 38 0.39 -16.30 -21.52
N ASP A 39 1.61 -16.59 -21.11
CA ASP A 39 1.90 -17.14 -19.79
C ASP A 39 1.94 -15.99 -18.78
N THR A 40 0.82 -15.73 -18.10
CA THR A 40 0.69 -14.63 -17.14
C THR A 40 1.60 -14.78 -15.93
N ALA A 41 1.88 -16.01 -15.49
CA ALA A 41 2.82 -16.26 -14.39
C ALA A 41 4.24 -15.86 -14.81
N LYS A 42 4.64 -16.21 -16.01
CA LYS A 42 5.94 -15.83 -16.58
C LYS A 42 6.02 -14.33 -16.84
N LEU A 43 4.95 -13.72 -17.39
CA LEU A 43 4.84 -12.28 -17.60
C LEU A 43 5.13 -11.51 -16.30
N TYR A 44 4.37 -11.80 -15.25
CA TYR A 44 4.46 -11.06 -14.01
C TYR A 44 5.73 -11.36 -13.19
N SER A 45 6.19 -12.63 -13.19
CA SER A 45 7.44 -12.96 -12.51
C SER A 45 8.65 -12.29 -13.17
N SER A 46 8.66 -12.17 -14.50
CA SER A 46 9.74 -11.48 -15.20
C SER A 46 9.70 -9.96 -14.96
N LEU A 47 8.50 -9.35 -14.85
CA LEU A 47 8.38 -7.94 -14.50
C LEU A 47 9.01 -7.64 -13.13
N VAL A 48 8.69 -8.43 -12.10
CA VAL A 48 9.26 -8.24 -10.77
C VAL A 48 10.78 -8.42 -10.77
N LYS A 49 11.28 -9.49 -11.42
CA LYS A 49 12.73 -9.74 -11.52
C LYS A 49 13.46 -8.64 -12.29
N LEU A 50 12.82 -8.04 -13.29
CA LEU A 50 13.36 -6.89 -14.01
C LEU A 50 13.64 -5.73 -13.05
N TYR A 51 12.69 -5.39 -12.18
CA TYR A 51 12.89 -4.37 -11.14
C TYR A 51 14.04 -4.75 -10.20
N GLU A 52 14.00 -5.95 -9.63
CA GLU A 52 15.03 -6.44 -8.71
C GLU A 52 16.43 -6.33 -9.34
N TYR A 53 16.59 -6.72 -10.59
CA TYR A 53 17.90 -6.76 -11.25
C TYR A 53 18.38 -5.37 -11.68
N TYR A 54 17.52 -4.50 -12.17
CA TYR A 54 17.94 -3.15 -12.53
C TYR A 54 18.23 -2.27 -11.30
N LEU A 55 17.49 -2.43 -10.22
CA LEU A 55 17.78 -1.75 -8.96
C LEU A 55 19.13 -2.24 -8.38
N LYS A 56 19.39 -3.55 -8.44
CA LYS A 56 20.69 -4.09 -8.01
C LYS A 56 21.85 -3.65 -8.90
N CYS A 57 21.63 -3.55 -10.21
CA CYS A 57 22.58 -2.97 -11.14
C CYS A 57 22.93 -1.53 -10.76
N ASP A 58 21.94 -0.69 -10.51
CA ASP A 58 22.14 0.70 -10.11
C ASP A 58 22.89 0.81 -8.77
N GLU A 59 22.50 0.03 -7.76
CA GLU A 59 23.19 -0.02 -6.46
C GLU A 59 24.70 -0.29 -6.63
N LEU A 60 25.04 -1.32 -7.41
CA LEU A 60 26.42 -1.71 -7.65
C LEU A 60 27.19 -0.69 -8.50
N GLU A 61 26.55 -0.10 -9.50
CA GLU A 61 27.16 0.95 -10.31
C GLU A 61 27.46 2.20 -9.48
N GLN A 62 26.55 2.60 -8.59
CA GLN A 62 26.75 3.71 -7.66
C GLN A 62 27.88 3.41 -6.66
N ALA A 63 27.94 2.20 -6.13
CA ALA A 63 29.04 1.80 -5.24
C ALA A 63 30.41 1.93 -5.93
N LYS A 64 30.51 1.55 -7.21
CA LYS A 64 31.71 1.72 -8.02
C LYS A 64 32.06 3.19 -8.33
N VAL A 65 31.05 4.03 -8.48
CA VAL A 65 31.27 5.48 -8.61
C VAL A 65 31.78 6.06 -7.29
N ALA A 66 31.18 5.67 -6.17
CA ALA A 66 31.59 6.14 -4.85
C ALA A 66 33.00 5.69 -4.47
N SER A 67 33.43 4.50 -4.89
CA SER A 67 34.81 3.99 -4.68
C SER A 67 35.84 4.60 -5.62
N GLY A 68 35.42 5.33 -6.66
CA GLY A 68 36.30 5.89 -7.69
C GLY A 68 36.68 4.91 -8.81
N GLU A 69 36.17 3.67 -8.82
CA GLU A 69 36.37 2.72 -9.90
C GLU A 69 35.73 3.18 -11.23
N LEU A 70 34.59 3.86 -11.12
CA LEU A 70 33.87 4.48 -12.24
C LEU A 70 33.83 5.99 -12.08
N LYS A 71 34.02 6.72 -13.17
CA LYS A 71 33.90 8.20 -13.17
C LYS A 71 32.43 8.67 -13.06
N LYS A 72 31.48 7.87 -13.55
CA LYS A 72 30.04 8.16 -13.56
C LYS A 72 29.23 6.88 -13.82
N ALA A 73 28.01 6.84 -13.33
CA ALA A 73 27.02 5.84 -13.70
C ALA A 73 26.62 5.98 -15.18
N LYS A 74 26.55 4.87 -15.90
CA LYS A 74 26.25 4.82 -17.33
C LYS A 74 24.86 4.23 -17.62
N LEU A 75 24.41 3.33 -16.75
CA LEU A 75 23.21 2.51 -16.95
C LEU A 75 21.96 3.13 -16.32
N ARG A 76 22.14 3.85 -15.20
CA ARG A 76 21.08 4.42 -14.36
C ARG A 76 19.96 5.08 -15.17
N LYS A 77 20.29 6.02 -16.07
CA LYS A 77 19.27 6.79 -16.79
C LYS A 77 18.37 5.90 -17.63
N LYS A 78 18.94 4.98 -18.41
CA LYS A 78 18.18 4.08 -19.30
C LYS A 78 17.35 3.09 -18.49
N ASP A 79 17.89 2.59 -17.38
CA ASP A 79 17.19 1.65 -16.52
C ASP A 79 16.04 2.33 -15.78
N ALA A 80 16.25 3.56 -15.25
CA ALA A 80 15.19 4.38 -14.68
C ALA A 80 14.02 4.64 -15.67
N GLU A 81 14.33 5.05 -16.89
CA GLU A 81 13.33 5.27 -17.94
C GLU A 81 12.52 3.98 -18.24
N THR A 82 13.21 2.82 -18.27
CA THR A 82 12.56 1.54 -18.49
C THR A 82 11.63 1.16 -17.33
N LEU A 83 12.11 1.25 -16.10
CA LEU A 83 11.32 0.95 -14.91
C LEU A 83 10.13 1.90 -14.77
N LYS A 84 10.34 3.21 -14.96
CA LYS A 84 9.26 4.21 -14.94
C LYS A 84 8.16 3.87 -15.94
N LYS A 85 8.53 3.54 -17.18
CA LYS A 85 7.59 3.17 -18.25
C LYS A 85 6.76 1.92 -17.92
N LEU A 86 7.36 0.95 -17.24
CA LEU A 86 6.70 -0.32 -16.90
C LEU A 86 5.96 -0.30 -15.56
N ARG A 87 6.08 0.79 -14.79
CA ARG A 87 5.55 0.86 -13.43
C ARG A 87 4.03 0.61 -13.36
N GLN A 88 3.26 1.14 -14.30
CA GLN A 88 1.82 0.92 -14.35
C GLN A 88 1.43 -0.58 -14.51
N ASN A 89 2.30 -1.37 -15.12
CA ASN A 89 2.04 -2.80 -15.32
C ASN A 89 2.12 -3.61 -14.00
N LEU A 90 2.77 -3.06 -12.97
CA LEU A 90 2.72 -3.62 -11.61
C LEU A 90 1.29 -3.57 -11.06
N LEU A 91 0.52 -2.53 -11.37
CA LEU A 91 -0.87 -2.40 -10.92
C LEU A 91 -1.77 -3.46 -11.57
N SER A 92 -1.55 -3.77 -12.85
CA SER A 92 -2.27 -4.85 -13.53
C SER A 92 -1.96 -6.20 -12.88
N GLY A 93 -0.66 -6.49 -12.62
CA GLY A 93 -0.26 -7.71 -11.92
C GLY A 93 -0.83 -7.81 -10.49
N GLY A 94 -0.87 -6.69 -9.78
CA GLY A 94 -1.46 -6.60 -8.45
C GLY A 94 -2.97 -6.84 -8.46
N GLY A 95 -3.68 -6.24 -9.41
CA GLY A 95 -5.13 -6.41 -9.59
C GLY A 95 -5.50 -7.85 -9.95
N ASP A 96 -4.80 -8.45 -10.91
CA ASP A 96 -5.02 -9.84 -11.32
C ASP A 96 -4.75 -10.80 -10.14
N ALA A 97 -3.66 -10.60 -9.41
CA ALA A 97 -3.31 -11.40 -8.24
C ALA A 97 -4.37 -11.25 -7.12
N TYR A 98 -4.82 -10.04 -6.84
CA TYR A 98 -5.83 -9.76 -5.83
C TYR A 98 -7.16 -10.42 -6.18
N ASN A 99 -7.63 -10.28 -7.41
CA ASN A 99 -8.88 -10.87 -7.90
C ASN A 99 -8.83 -12.42 -7.93
N ALA A 100 -7.64 -12.98 -8.14
CA ALA A 100 -7.41 -14.44 -8.08
C ALA A 100 -7.25 -14.97 -6.64
N GLY A 101 -7.31 -14.11 -5.61
CA GLY A 101 -7.08 -14.49 -4.22
C GLY A 101 -5.61 -14.77 -3.88
N ASN A 102 -4.67 -14.46 -4.78
CA ASN A 102 -3.23 -14.57 -4.52
C ASN A 102 -2.72 -13.30 -3.83
N TYR A 103 -3.11 -13.14 -2.58
CA TYR A 103 -2.82 -11.92 -1.81
C TYR A 103 -1.32 -11.70 -1.58
N ALA A 104 -0.52 -12.75 -1.44
CA ALA A 104 0.94 -12.61 -1.33
C ALA A 104 1.55 -11.94 -2.58
N SER A 105 1.10 -12.32 -3.77
CA SER A 105 1.52 -11.66 -5.01
C SER A 105 0.96 -10.24 -5.11
N ALA A 106 -0.29 -10.01 -4.69
CA ALA A 106 -0.88 -8.67 -4.68
C ALA A 106 -0.08 -7.70 -3.78
N VAL A 107 0.31 -8.13 -2.56
CA VAL A 107 1.22 -7.36 -1.69
C VAL A 107 2.52 -7.04 -2.40
N LYS A 108 3.13 -8.02 -3.07
CA LYS A 108 4.40 -7.83 -3.78
C LYS A 108 4.28 -6.78 -4.90
N PHE A 109 3.24 -6.83 -5.71
CA PHE A 109 3.03 -5.92 -6.83
C PHE A 109 2.68 -4.50 -6.39
N PHE A 110 1.64 -4.36 -5.57
CA PHE A 110 1.22 -3.05 -5.06
C PHE A 110 2.29 -2.42 -4.18
N GLY A 111 2.97 -3.26 -3.37
CA GLY A 111 4.09 -2.83 -2.54
C GLY A 111 5.26 -2.32 -3.39
N LEU A 112 5.68 -3.07 -4.42
CA LEU A 112 6.74 -2.65 -5.32
C LEU A 112 6.39 -1.35 -6.05
N TYR A 113 5.12 -1.17 -6.46
CA TYR A 113 4.64 0.08 -7.04
C TYR A 113 4.82 1.27 -6.09
N ALA A 114 4.53 1.08 -4.80
CA ALA A 114 4.64 2.13 -3.79
C ALA A 114 6.11 2.37 -3.36
N ASP A 115 6.91 1.32 -3.29
CA ASP A 115 8.28 1.39 -2.76
C ASP A 115 9.26 1.99 -3.76
N VAL A 116 9.14 1.63 -5.04
CA VAL A 116 10.13 1.92 -6.07
C VAL A 116 10.40 3.42 -6.26
N VAL A 117 9.46 4.28 -5.92
CA VAL A 117 9.62 5.75 -6.02
C VAL A 117 10.65 6.29 -5.04
N ASN A 118 10.95 5.53 -3.99
CA ASN A 118 11.94 5.89 -2.97
C ASN A 118 13.35 5.36 -3.29
N GLU A 119 13.47 4.56 -4.35
CA GLU A 119 14.76 4.03 -4.76
C GLU A 119 15.70 5.13 -5.28
N PRO A 120 17.01 5.05 -4.98
CA PRO A 120 17.99 6.08 -5.37
C PRO A 120 18.02 6.37 -6.88
N ILE A 121 17.64 5.41 -7.71
CA ILE A 121 17.55 5.58 -9.16
C ILE A 121 16.51 6.63 -9.58
N PHE A 122 15.51 6.91 -8.71
CA PHE A 122 14.43 7.90 -8.91
C PHE A 122 14.54 9.11 -7.97
N ALA A 123 15.71 9.33 -7.34
CA ALA A 123 15.88 10.40 -6.35
C ALA A 123 15.43 11.79 -6.85
N ASP A 124 15.68 12.08 -8.12
CA ASP A 124 15.37 13.37 -8.75
C ASP A 124 14.04 13.38 -9.52
N ASP A 125 13.25 12.30 -9.48
CA ASP A 125 11.96 12.21 -10.19
C ASP A 125 10.79 12.69 -9.31
N ALA A 126 10.56 14.00 -9.31
CA ALA A 126 9.48 14.60 -8.51
C ALA A 126 8.07 14.16 -8.98
N GLU A 127 7.89 13.82 -10.24
CA GLU A 127 6.61 13.36 -10.79
C GLU A 127 6.22 12.01 -10.16
N LEU A 128 7.16 11.07 -10.08
CA LEU A 128 6.92 9.77 -9.45
C LEU A 128 6.59 9.90 -7.96
N LYS A 129 7.28 10.81 -7.25
CA LYS A 129 7.06 11.02 -5.80
C LYS A 129 5.71 11.64 -5.49
N ASN A 130 5.16 12.42 -6.41
CA ASN A 130 3.85 13.08 -6.27
C ASN A 130 2.68 12.26 -6.87
N ASP A 131 2.91 11.00 -7.22
CA ASP A 131 1.88 10.12 -7.76
C ASP A 131 0.84 9.77 -6.68
N SER A 132 -0.39 10.29 -6.85
CA SER A 132 -1.51 10.05 -5.94
C SER A 132 -1.95 8.59 -5.84
N LEU A 133 -1.61 7.77 -6.83
CA LEU A 133 -1.93 6.34 -6.83
C LEU A 133 -1.07 5.55 -5.83
N ILE A 134 0.04 6.10 -5.34
CA ILE A 134 0.88 5.43 -4.34
C ILE A 134 0.06 5.10 -3.09
N SER A 135 -0.59 6.09 -2.48
CA SER A 135 -1.39 5.87 -1.27
C SER A 135 -2.62 5.01 -1.54
N TYR A 136 -3.22 5.13 -2.73
CA TYR A 136 -4.35 4.29 -3.15
C TYR A 136 -3.95 2.80 -3.15
N TYR A 137 -2.90 2.43 -3.89
CA TYR A 137 -2.49 1.02 -4.00
C TYR A 137 -1.74 0.50 -2.78
N ALA A 138 -1.10 1.37 -2.00
CA ALA A 138 -0.59 0.98 -0.68
C ALA A 138 -1.71 0.56 0.27
N SER A 139 -2.90 1.19 0.20
CA SER A 139 -4.08 0.75 0.95
C SER A 139 -4.51 -0.67 0.55
N TYR A 140 -4.49 -1.01 -0.73
CA TYR A 140 -4.78 -2.37 -1.21
C TYR A 140 -3.67 -3.37 -0.86
N ALA A 141 -2.40 -2.94 -0.84
CA ALA A 141 -1.31 -3.77 -0.34
C ALA A 141 -1.50 -4.13 1.13
N ALA A 142 -1.88 -3.15 1.97
CA ALA A 142 -2.18 -3.38 3.38
C ALA A 142 -3.37 -4.32 3.57
N LEU A 143 -4.43 -4.17 2.77
CA LEU A 143 -5.61 -5.03 2.82
C LEU A 143 -5.27 -6.48 2.43
N ALA A 144 -4.50 -6.67 1.36
CA ALA A 144 -4.02 -7.98 0.94
C ALA A 144 -3.10 -8.62 2.00
N ALA A 145 -2.18 -7.83 2.59
CA ALA A 145 -1.29 -8.25 3.66
C ALA A 145 -2.06 -8.70 4.92
N ASN A 146 -3.11 -7.95 5.29
CA ASN A 146 -3.97 -8.30 6.41
C ASN A 146 -4.68 -9.65 6.19
N THR A 147 -5.11 -9.94 4.96
CA THR A 147 -5.77 -11.20 4.62
C THR A 147 -4.87 -12.42 4.80
N ILE A 148 -3.55 -12.26 4.62
CA ILE A 148 -2.55 -13.33 4.81
C ILE A 148 -1.81 -13.22 6.16
N ASN A 149 -2.27 -12.35 7.05
CA ASN A 149 -1.69 -12.10 8.37
C ASN A 149 -0.20 -11.65 8.33
N ASP A 150 0.19 -10.93 7.27
CA ASP A 150 1.52 -10.30 7.15
C ASP A 150 1.51 -8.93 7.84
N LYS A 151 1.71 -8.93 9.16
CA LYS A 151 1.65 -7.72 10.01
C LYS A 151 2.69 -6.67 9.63
N GLU A 152 3.86 -7.08 9.17
CA GLU A 152 4.92 -6.16 8.76
C GLU A 152 4.50 -5.35 7.53
N SER A 153 4.01 -6.02 6.50
CA SER A 153 3.48 -5.38 5.30
C SER A 153 2.24 -4.53 5.60
N VAL A 154 1.36 -4.97 6.52
CA VAL A 154 0.22 -4.14 6.99
C VAL A 154 0.72 -2.83 7.56
N ILE A 155 1.68 -2.85 8.47
CA ILE A 155 2.21 -1.61 9.10
C ILE A 155 2.87 -0.73 8.04
N LYS A 156 3.72 -1.30 7.20
CA LYS A 156 4.44 -0.57 6.15
C LYS A 156 3.49 0.12 5.18
N TYR A 157 2.65 -0.65 4.52
CA TYR A 157 1.77 -0.12 3.47
C TYR A 157 0.52 0.57 4.02
N GLY A 158 0.05 0.16 5.19
CA GLY A 158 -1.02 0.84 5.89
C GLY A 158 -0.67 2.27 6.28
N THR A 159 0.58 2.51 6.70
CA THR A 159 1.08 3.86 7.03
C THR A 159 1.09 4.78 5.79
N ILE A 160 1.39 4.24 4.60
CA ILE A 160 1.32 4.99 3.34
C ILE A 160 -0.14 5.13 2.90
N GLY A 161 -0.89 4.04 2.93
CA GLY A 161 -2.26 3.95 2.39
C GLY A 161 -3.28 4.78 3.15
N LYS A 162 -3.11 4.98 4.46
CA LYS A 162 -4.03 5.79 5.29
C LYS A 162 -4.12 7.27 4.87
N GLU A 163 -3.17 7.75 4.07
CA GLU A 163 -3.19 9.13 3.56
C GLU A 163 -4.11 9.30 2.34
N ASN A 164 -4.63 8.23 1.77
CA ASN A 164 -5.57 8.31 0.65
C ASN A 164 -6.97 8.69 1.14
N ALA A 165 -7.54 9.75 0.55
CA ALA A 165 -8.84 10.29 0.97
C ALA A 165 -10.03 9.36 0.65
N GLU A 166 -9.89 8.47 -0.34
CA GLU A 166 -10.99 7.61 -0.81
C GLU A 166 -10.96 6.23 -0.13
N VAL A 167 -9.81 5.59 -0.09
CA VAL A 167 -9.66 4.20 0.37
C VAL A 167 -8.82 4.04 1.63
N GLY A 168 -8.30 5.14 2.19
CA GLY A 168 -7.41 5.11 3.37
C GLY A 168 -8.05 4.54 4.61
N PHE A 169 -9.39 4.53 4.70
CA PHE A 169 -10.10 3.85 5.78
C PHE A 169 -9.80 2.34 5.85
N ASN A 170 -9.56 1.68 4.72
CA ASN A 170 -9.15 0.27 4.70
C ASN A 170 -7.78 0.08 5.36
N ALA A 171 -6.83 0.96 5.05
CA ALA A 171 -5.50 0.94 5.64
C ALA A 171 -5.52 1.19 7.14
N LEU A 172 -6.30 2.19 7.60
CA LEU A 172 -6.49 2.46 9.04
C LEU A 172 -7.15 1.28 9.76
N ASN A 173 -8.14 0.63 9.12
CA ASN A 173 -8.77 -0.57 9.69
C ASN A 173 -7.73 -1.69 9.88
N CYS A 174 -6.93 -1.98 8.85
CA CYS A 174 -5.88 -3.01 8.93
C CYS A 174 -4.83 -2.67 10.01
N LEU A 175 -4.39 -1.42 10.10
CA LEU A 175 -3.47 -0.95 11.15
C LEU A 175 -4.07 -1.14 12.54
N ALA A 176 -5.33 -0.76 12.73
CA ALA A 176 -6.03 -0.93 14.01
C ALA A 176 -6.11 -2.40 14.42
N LEU A 177 -6.40 -3.32 13.48
CA LEU A 177 -6.42 -4.76 13.77
C LEU A 177 -5.05 -5.26 14.25
N VAL A 178 -3.97 -4.84 13.60
CA VAL A 178 -2.60 -5.22 14.01
C VAL A 178 -2.24 -4.62 15.37
N TYR A 179 -2.54 -3.35 15.59
CA TYR A 179 -2.20 -2.67 16.85
C TYR A 179 -3.09 -3.11 18.03
N ALA A 180 -4.31 -3.59 17.79
CA ALA A 180 -5.15 -4.14 18.85
C ALA A 180 -4.47 -5.29 19.62
N GLU A 181 -3.60 -6.05 18.95
CA GLU A 181 -2.88 -7.16 19.54
C GLU A 181 -1.50 -6.79 20.11
N SER A 182 -0.90 -5.68 19.63
CA SER A 182 0.52 -5.41 19.87
C SER A 182 0.79 -4.07 20.57
N ASP A 183 -0.07 -3.07 20.41
CA ASP A 183 0.18 -1.70 20.90
C ASP A 183 -1.13 -0.93 21.10
N SER A 184 -1.63 -0.95 22.33
CA SER A 184 -2.91 -0.30 22.67
C SER A 184 -2.90 1.22 22.51
N VAL A 185 -1.71 1.86 22.58
CA VAL A 185 -1.58 3.31 22.36
C VAL A 185 -1.75 3.62 20.88
N LYS A 186 -0.98 2.94 20.02
CA LYS A 186 -1.11 3.11 18.57
C LYS A 186 -2.49 2.70 18.06
N TRP A 187 -3.10 1.67 18.65
CA TRP A 187 -4.47 1.29 18.35
C TRP A 187 -5.42 2.46 18.56
N LEU A 188 -5.38 3.08 19.76
CA LEU A 188 -6.27 4.21 20.08
C LEU A 188 -6.02 5.43 19.18
N GLU A 189 -4.75 5.74 18.90
CA GLU A 189 -4.38 6.79 17.95
C GLU A 189 -4.94 6.52 16.55
N THR A 190 -4.81 5.28 16.06
CA THR A 190 -5.31 4.86 14.75
C THR A 190 -6.85 4.95 14.68
N ILE A 191 -7.55 4.52 15.73
CA ILE A 191 -9.02 4.64 15.81
C ILE A 191 -9.43 6.11 15.79
N LYS A 192 -8.78 6.97 16.58
CA LYS A 192 -9.04 8.42 16.59
C LYS A 192 -8.78 9.07 15.23
N GLU A 193 -7.69 8.71 14.57
CA GLU A 193 -7.39 9.17 13.20
C GLU A 193 -8.50 8.74 12.23
N GLY A 194 -8.98 7.50 12.34
CA GLY A 194 -10.08 6.98 11.53
C GLY A 194 -11.38 7.76 11.72
N THR A 195 -11.75 8.09 12.98
CA THR A 195 -12.95 8.91 13.24
C THR A 195 -12.84 10.34 12.71
N GLN A 196 -11.63 10.87 12.58
CA GLN A 196 -11.39 12.23 12.07
C GLN A 196 -11.37 12.29 10.54
N LYS A 197 -10.64 11.37 9.91
CA LYS A 197 -10.46 11.34 8.45
C LYS A 197 -11.70 10.80 7.73
N PHE A 198 -12.41 9.85 8.36
CA PHE A 198 -13.52 9.11 7.75
C PHE A 198 -14.74 9.08 8.71
N PRO A 199 -15.32 10.23 9.04
CA PRO A 199 -16.43 10.31 10.00
C PRO A 199 -17.68 9.54 9.56
N GLU A 200 -17.83 9.25 8.26
CA GLU A 200 -18.90 8.44 7.72
C GLU A 200 -18.73 6.93 7.99
N ARG A 201 -17.55 6.50 8.45
CA ARG A 201 -17.23 5.09 8.74
C ARG A 201 -17.53 4.77 10.20
N GLU A 202 -18.74 4.33 10.46
CA GLU A 202 -19.30 4.03 11.80
C GLU A 202 -18.44 3.04 12.60
N TRP A 203 -17.67 2.17 11.93
CA TRP A 203 -16.80 1.20 12.57
C TRP A 203 -15.77 1.86 13.52
N PHE A 204 -15.09 2.94 13.10
CA PHE A 204 -14.11 3.62 13.94
C PHE A 204 -14.76 4.25 15.18
N VAL A 205 -15.92 4.86 14.98
CA VAL A 205 -16.69 5.47 16.09
C VAL A 205 -17.13 4.38 17.07
N GLY A 206 -17.64 3.26 16.57
CA GLY A 206 -18.02 2.12 17.41
C GLY A 206 -16.87 1.59 18.25
N GLN A 207 -15.68 1.41 17.64
CA GLN A 207 -14.47 0.97 18.36
C GLN A 207 -14.05 1.97 19.45
N LEU A 208 -14.12 3.27 19.18
CA LEU A 208 -13.74 4.31 20.12
C LEU A 208 -14.71 4.36 21.32
N ILE A 209 -16.01 4.32 21.04
CA ILE A 209 -17.05 4.33 22.09
C ILE A 209 -16.96 3.08 22.97
N ASP A 210 -16.83 1.90 22.35
CA ASP A 210 -16.64 0.63 23.08
C ASP A 210 -15.40 0.64 23.98
N HIS A 211 -14.31 1.25 23.51
CA HIS A 211 -13.11 1.45 24.32
C HIS A 211 -13.37 2.31 25.55
N TYR A 212 -14.05 3.46 25.40
CA TYR A 212 -14.36 4.34 26.51
C TYR A 212 -15.34 3.69 27.51
N GLN A 213 -16.38 2.99 27.01
CA GLN A 213 -17.33 2.27 27.88
C GLN A 213 -16.61 1.19 28.71
N LYS A 214 -15.75 0.36 28.09
CA LYS A 214 -14.97 -0.65 28.81
C LYS A 214 -14.03 -0.09 29.88
N LYS A 215 -13.64 1.17 29.72
CA LYS A 215 -12.83 1.91 30.71
C LYS A 215 -13.64 2.69 31.74
N GLY A 216 -14.96 2.69 31.64
CA GLY A 216 -15.84 3.49 32.48
C GLY A 216 -15.74 5.01 32.20
N MET A 217 -15.21 5.40 31.05
CA MET A 217 -14.98 6.79 30.62
C MET A 217 -16.19 7.28 29.80
N ILE A 218 -17.37 7.26 30.40
CA ILE A 218 -18.61 7.55 29.67
C ILE A 218 -18.71 9.03 29.28
N ASP A 219 -18.18 9.94 30.10
CA ASP A 219 -18.16 11.37 29.79
C ASP A 219 -17.31 11.66 28.53
N GLU A 220 -16.15 11.01 28.40
CA GLU A 220 -15.31 11.11 27.21
C GLU A 220 -16.00 10.52 25.97
N ALA A 221 -16.74 9.42 26.14
CA ALA A 221 -17.54 8.85 25.06
C ALA A 221 -18.62 9.83 24.59
N VAL A 222 -19.31 10.51 25.50
CA VAL A 222 -20.32 11.54 25.18
C VAL A 222 -19.67 12.75 24.48
N ILE A 223 -18.50 13.19 24.92
CA ILE A 223 -17.77 14.28 24.26
C ILE A 223 -17.45 13.89 22.80
N GLU A 224 -16.93 12.69 22.57
CA GLU A 224 -16.57 12.23 21.22
C GLU A 224 -17.81 12.07 20.33
N ILE A 225 -18.91 11.50 20.83
CA ILE A 225 -20.12 11.37 20.01
C ILE A 225 -20.73 12.74 19.67
N ASN A 226 -20.67 13.72 20.58
CA ASN A 226 -21.08 15.08 20.28
C ASN A 226 -20.21 15.73 19.20
N ARG A 227 -18.89 15.47 19.21
CA ARG A 227 -17.97 15.92 18.16
C ARG A 227 -18.32 15.30 16.81
N MET A 228 -18.66 13.99 16.79
CA MET A 228 -19.10 13.31 15.57
C MET A 228 -20.41 13.89 15.02
N LEU A 229 -21.39 14.16 15.91
CA LEU A 229 -22.65 14.79 15.52
C LEU A 229 -22.47 16.18 14.94
N ALA A 230 -21.53 16.98 15.48
CA ALA A 230 -21.21 18.30 14.93
C ALA A 230 -20.56 18.21 13.53
N ALA A 231 -19.85 17.13 13.24
CA ALA A 231 -19.22 16.91 11.92
C ALA A 231 -20.18 16.26 10.92
N SER A 232 -21.13 15.41 11.38
CA SER A 232 -22.06 14.66 10.52
C SER A 232 -23.26 14.20 11.30
N GLU A 233 -24.46 14.72 10.96
CA GLU A 233 -25.73 14.37 11.59
C GLU A 233 -26.24 13.00 11.11
N ARG A 234 -25.66 11.92 11.63
CA ARG A 234 -26.07 10.55 11.29
C ARG A 234 -26.97 9.96 12.35
N PRO A 235 -28.07 9.24 11.96
CA PRO A 235 -28.97 8.58 12.91
C PRO A 235 -28.25 7.65 13.89
N TYR A 236 -27.20 6.96 13.44
CA TYR A 236 -26.38 6.09 14.27
C TYR A 236 -25.74 6.85 15.46
N TYR A 237 -25.25 8.07 15.26
CA TYR A 237 -24.63 8.85 16.33
C TYR A 237 -25.62 9.34 17.39
N TYR A 238 -26.85 9.68 16.99
CA TYR A 238 -27.91 9.99 17.93
C TYR A 238 -28.30 8.77 18.78
N TYR A 239 -28.40 7.59 18.15
CA TYR A 239 -28.65 6.34 18.85
C TYR A 239 -27.57 6.04 19.89
N VAL A 240 -26.29 6.10 19.49
CA VAL A 240 -25.16 5.87 20.40
C VAL A 240 -25.17 6.88 21.55
N LYS A 241 -25.43 8.16 21.27
CA LYS A 241 -25.55 9.20 22.31
C LYS A 241 -26.66 8.87 23.31
N ALA A 242 -27.84 8.47 22.84
CA ALA A 242 -28.94 8.09 23.70
C ALA A 242 -28.58 6.93 24.64
N VAL A 243 -27.89 5.90 24.11
CA VAL A 243 -27.41 4.78 24.93
C VAL A 243 -26.43 5.26 26.01
N LEU A 244 -25.45 6.09 25.67
CA LEU A 244 -24.47 6.63 26.63
C LEU A 244 -25.12 7.46 27.73
N LEU A 245 -26.07 8.35 27.39
CA LEU A 245 -26.80 9.17 28.37
C LEU A 245 -27.65 8.31 29.30
N SER A 246 -28.27 7.26 28.77
CA SER A 246 -29.02 6.30 29.59
C SER A 246 -28.09 5.57 30.60
N GLU A 247 -26.89 5.21 30.22
CA GLU A 247 -25.90 4.61 31.13
C GLU A 247 -25.45 5.58 32.24
N GLN A 248 -25.43 6.87 31.96
CA GLN A 248 -25.15 7.90 32.95
C GLN A 248 -26.35 8.23 33.86
N ASN A 249 -27.50 7.56 33.66
CA ASN A 249 -28.77 7.92 34.32
C ASN A 249 -29.21 9.39 34.05
N LYS A 250 -28.85 9.94 32.91
CA LYS A 250 -29.23 11.29 32.46
C LYS A 250 -30.37 11.19 31.45
N ASN A 251 -31.47 10.53 31.85
CA ASN A 251 -32.59 10.23 30.95
C ASN A 251 -33.28 11.48 30.40
N ASP A 252 -33.17 12.62 31.11
CA ASP A 252 -33.77 13.90 30.68
C ASP A 252 -33.02 14.54 29.49
N GLU A 253 -31.81 14.05 29.18
CA GLU A 253 -30.96 14.51 28.07
C GLU A 253 -31.07 13.64 26.79
N VAL A 254 -31.87 12.54 26.85
CA VAL A 254 -32.03 11.55 25.76
C VAL A 254 -33.03 12.00 24.67
#